data_cb46c8ace512d5dddaed9b0e6c6d4df2
#
_entry.id   cb46c8ace512d5dddaed9b0e6c6d4df2
#
_cell.length_a   1.000
_cell.length_b   1.000
_cell.length_c   1.000
_cell.angle_alpha   90.00
_cell.angle_beta   90.00
_cell.angle_gamma   90.00
#
_symmetry.space_group_name_H-M   'P 1'
#
loop_
_entity.id
_entity.type
_entity.pdbx_description
1 polymer ?
#
loop_
_entity_poly.entity_id
_entity_poly.type
_entity_poly.pdbx_seq_one_letter_code
_entity_poly.pdbx_strand_id
1 'polypeptide(L)'
;MGYQLEGRLLEVCNCRVLCPCWIGEDPDYKTCDTIIAWHFDKGTVNGVDVSDHTIALIAHIPGNILQGNWRAAVYLDDRVTPAQEEAILAVYTGKLGGPVGDLVKLVGEVVSVEKVPIKFTVEGGKGIIEVGDAGYAELEPYRSASGKTTTLTDTVFSTVPGAPVFVGKALEYRSTNHAKMGKDIHIRGHNALQSVFRFEA
;
A
#
# COMPACT_ATOMS: atom_id res chain seq x y z
N MET A 1 -19.05 15.66 6.97
CA MET A 1 -18.48 14.30 7.04
C MET A 1 -17.17 14.35 6.28
N GLY A 2 -16.09 13.82 6.85
CA GLY A 2 -14.78 13.88 6.23
C GLY A 2 -13.75 13.07 7.00
N TYR A 3 -12.52 13.07 6.53
CA TYR A 3 -11.43 12.38 7.20
C TYR A 3 -10.12 13.17 7.14
N GLN A 4 -9.27 12.91 8.13
CA GLN A 4 -7.87 13.33 8.16
C GLN A 4 -7.06 12.13 8.61
N LEU A 5 -6.11 11.70 7.78
CA LEU A 5 -5.22 10.58 8.03
C LEU A 5 -3.78 11.01 7.78
N GLU A 6 -2.94 10.84 8.79
CA GLU A 6 -1.49 11.04 8.70
C GLU A 6 -0.80 9.75 9.07
N GLY A 7 0.20 9.34 8.28
CA GLY A 7 0.84 8.07 8.56
C GLY A 7 1.95 7.70 7.60
N ARG A 8 2.25 6.42 7.58
CA ARG A 8 3.34 5.84 6.81
C ARG A 8 2.83 4.76 5.88
N LEU A 9 3.43 4.71 4.70
CA LEU A 9 3.17 3.69 3.68
C LEU A 9 4.39 2.78 3.52
N LEU A 10 4.12 1.51 3.28
CA LEU A 10 5.03 0.55 2.68
C LEU A 10 4.35 -0.10 1.48
N GLU A 11 5.08 -0.17 0.36
CA GLU A 11 4.65 -0.84 -0.86
C GLU A 11 5.78 -1.70 -1.41
N VAL A 12 5.48 -2.93 -1.79
CA VAL A 12 6.40 -3.83 -2.49
C VAL A 12 5.68 -4.47 -3.65
N CYS A 13 6.32 -4.53 -4.82
CA CYS A 13 5.76 -5.18 -5.99
C CYS A 13 6.79 -6.06 -6.71
N ASN A 14 6.29 -6.84 -7.68
CA ASN A 14 7.13 -7.73 -8.48
C ASN A 14 7.95 -7.03 -9.58
N CYS A 15 7.76 -5.74 -9.83
CA CYS A 15 8.58 -4.99 -10.80
C CYS A 15 10.04 -4.86 -10.34
N ARG A 16 10.92 -4.56 -11.27
CA ARG A 16 12.31 -4.19 -10.96
C ARG A 16 12.36 -2.80 -10.33
N VAL A 17 13.45 -2.47 -9.72
CA VAL A 17 13.73 -1.11 -9.27
C VAL A 17 14.31 -0.30 -10.43
N LEU A 18 13.75 0.82 -10.81
CA LEU A 18 12.54 1.49 -10.38
C LEU A 18 11.29 0.90 -11.04
N CYS A 19 10.19 0.84 -10.29
CA CYS A 19 8.94 0.37 -10.87
C CYS A 19 8.42 1.34 -11.95
N PRO A 20 8.23 0.88 -13.20
CA PRO A 20 7.78 1.73 -14.30
C PRO A 20 6.37 2.25 -14.12
N CYS A 21 5.54 1.57 -13.32
CA CYS A 21 4.16 1.99 -13.06
C CYS A 21 4.05 3.40 -12.46
N TRP A 22 5.04 3.82 -11.67
CA TRP A 22 5.06 5.15 -11.05
C TRP A 22 5.21 6.29 -12.07
N ILE A 23 5.71 6.01 -13.26
CA ILE A 23 5.77 6.97 -14.37
C ILE A 23 4.74 6.67 -15.47
N GLY A 24 3.74 5.83 -15.19
CA GLY A 24 2.63 5.53 -16.08
C GLY A 24 2.91 4.49 -17.16
N GLU A 25 4.07 3.84 -17.10
CA GLU A 25 4.46 2.78 -18.04
C GLU A 25 3.91 1.41 -17.59
N ASP A 26 3.92 0.45 -18.50
CA ASP A 26 3.49 -0.92 -18.22
C ASP A 26 4.44 -1.62 -17.24
N PRO A 27 3.92 -2.51 -16.36
CA PRO A 27 4.74 -3.27 -15.46
C PRO A 27 5.70 -4.21 -16.20
N ASP A 28 6.93 -4.40 -15.67
CA ASP A 28 8.00 -5.20 -16.29
C ASP A 28 7.58 -6.60 -16.75
N TYR A 29 6.61 -7.21 -16.05
CA TYR A 29 6.16 -8.58 -16.29
C TYR A 29 4.71 -8.63 -16.80
N LYS A 30 4.23 -7.56 -17.43
CA LYS A 30 2.86 -7.39 -17.93
C LYS A 30 1.77 -7.38 -16.85
N THR A 31 2.11 -7.67 -15.62
CA THR A 31 1.23 -7.64 -14.45
C THR A 31 1.98 -7.10 -13.26
N CYS A 32 1.30 -6.39 -12.39
CA CYS A 32 1.84 -5.98 -11.10
C CYS A 32 1.21 -6.81 -9.99
N ASP A 33 2.03 -7.53 -9.26
CA ASP A 33 1.65 -8.25 -8.05
C ASP A 33 2.25 -7.51 -6.86
N THR A 34 1.40 -6.97 -5.98
CA THR A 34 1.84 -6.01 -4.96
C THR A 34 1.22 -6.25 -3.59
N ILE A 35 1.93 -5.83 -2.55
CA ILE A 35 1.42 -5.57 -1.22
C ILE A 35 1.60 -4.09 -0.92
N ILE A 36 0.54 -3.43 -0.44
CA ILE A 36 0.53 -2.02 -0.06
C ILE A 36 -0.08 -1.92 1.32
N ALA A 37 0.55 -1.19 2.23
CA ALA A 37 -0.01 -0.96 3.56
C ALA A 37 0.09 0.51 3.96
N TRP A 38 -1.00 1.04 4.49
CA TRP A 38 -1.10 2.36 5.09
C TRP A 38 -1.30 2.21 6.60
N HIS A 39 -0.34 2.65 7.38
CA HIS A 39 -0.41 2.74 8.83
C HIS A 39 -0.77 4.17 9.23
N PHE A 40 -1.78 4.34 10.05
CA PHE A 40 -2.24 5.64 10.53
C PHE A 40 -1.54 5.97 11.85
N ASP A 41 -0.51 6.82 11.82
CA ASP A 41 0.10 7.36 13.03
C ASP A 41 -0.90 8.25 13.79
N LYS A 42 -1.75 8.98 13.02
CA LYS A 42 -2.91 9.74 13.49
C LYS A 42 -4.02 9.66 12.46
N GLY A 43 -5.24 9.49 12.92
CA GLY A 43 -6.37 9.42 11.99
C GLY A 43 -7.71 9.68 12.65
N THR A 44 -8.54 10.48 11.98
CA THR A 44 -9.95 10.69 12.37
C THR A 44 -10.82 10.59 11.13
N VAL A 45 -11.87 9.79 11.20
CA VAL A 45 -12.85 9.61 10.14
C VAL A 45 -14.25 9.82 10.73
N ASN A 46 -14.96 10.84 10.27
CA ASN A 46 -16.31 11.21 10.80
C ASN A 46 -16.37 11.30 12.33
N GLY A 47 -15.26 11.75 12.96
CA GLY A 47 -15.16 11.84 14.43
C GLY A 47 -14.72 10.55 15.14
N VAL A 48 -14.53 9.44 14.41
CA VAL A 48 -13.97 8.19 14.95
C VAL A 48 -12.46 8.24 14.87
N ASP A 49 -11.75 8.06 15.98
CA ASP A 49 -10.30 7.92 16.02
C ASP A 49 -9.90 6.55 15.48
N VAL A 50 -9.07 6.57 14.42
CA VAL A 50 -8.52 5.37 13.76
C VAL A 50 -7.00 5.32 13.87
N SER A 51 -6.41 6.08 14.77
CA SER A 51 -4.96 6.11 14.99
C SER A 51 -4.43 4.73 15.41
N ASP A 52 -3.15 4.48 15.12
CA ASP A 52 -2.42 3.25 15.44
C ASP A 52 -3.00 1.96 14.82
N HIS A 53 -3.74 2.11 13.73
CA HIS A 53 -4.24 0.98 12.94
C HIS A 53 -3.64 0.96 11.53
N THR A 54 -3.66 -0.21 10.91
CA THR A 54 -3.15 -0.44 9.57
C THR A 54 -4.23 -1.05 8.69
N ILE A 55 -4.32 -0.59 7.45
CA ILE A 55 -5.00 -1.28 6.36
C ILE A 55 -3.97 -1.72 5.33
N ALA A 56 -4.09 -2.94 4.84
CA ALA A 56 -3.24 -3.49 3.81
C ALA A 56 -4.05 -4.03 2.64
N LEU A 57 -3.44 -3.96 1.46
CA LEU A 57 -3.97 -4.45 0.20
C LEU A 57 -2.97 -5.42 -0.41
N ILE A 58 -3.39 -6.64 -0.74
CA ILE A 58 -2.64 -7.55 -1.59
C ILE A 58 -3.38 -7.63 -2.91
N ALA A 59 -2.73 -7.17 -3.99
CA ALA A 59 -3.40 -6.99 -5.27
C ALA A 59 -2.64 -7.59 -6.45
N HIS A 60 -3.42 -8.12 -7.39
CA HIS A 60 -3.00 -8.46 -8.74
C HIS A 60 -3.57 -7.44 -9.72
N ILE A 61 -2.72 -6.82 -10.52
CA ILE A 61 -3.09 -5.78 -11.47
C ILE A 61 -2.74 -6.26 -12.87
N PRO A 62 -3.73 -6.53 -13.75
CA PRO A 62 -3.49 -6.95 -15.12
C PRO A 62 -3.12 -5.74 -15.99
N GLY A 63 -1.93 -5.74 -16.58
CA GLY A 63 -1.47 -4.66 -17.47
C GLY A 63 -1.13 -3.35 -16.77
N ASN A 64 -1.34 -2.24 -17.46
CA ASN A 64 -1.04 -0.91 -16.94
C ASN A 64 -1.93 -0.57 -15.75
N ILE A 65 -1.31 -0.10 -14.66
CA ILE A 65 -2.02 0.18 -13.40
C ILE A 65 -3.11 1.25 -13.54
N LEU A 66 -2.93 2.22 -14.45
CA LEU A 66 -3.88 3.30 -14.69
C LEU A 66 -5.12 2.84 -15.46
N GLN A 67 -5.09 1.67 -16.07
CA GLN A 67 -6.27 1.06 -16.71
C GLN A 67 -7.23 0.44 -15.70
N GLY A 68 -6.85 0.37 -14.42
CA GLY A 68 -7.67 -0.18 -13.36
C GLY A 68 -7.77 -1.72 -13.41
N ASN A 69 -8.95 -2.25 -13.10
CA ASN A 69 -9.23 -3.68 -13.00
C ASN A 69 -8.38 -4.41 -11.95
N TRP A 70 -7.93 -3.73 -10.91
CA TRP A 70 -7.18 -4.34 -9.83
C TRP A 70 -8.04 -5.37 -9.11
N ARG A 71 -7.50 -6.56 -8.93
CA ARG A 71 -8.08 -7.60 -8.09
C ARG A 71 -7.41 -7.53 -6.72
N ALA A 72 -8.18 -7.22 -5.69
CA ALA A 72 -7.67 -6.85 -4.39
C ALA A 72 -8.25 -7.70 -3.26
N ALA A 73 -7.38 -8.22 -2.39
CA ALA A 73 -7.74 -8.71 -1.06
C ALA A 73 -7.34 -7.63 -0.03
N VAL A 74 -8.29 -7.22 0.79
CA VAL A 74 -8.14 -6.16 1.79
C VAL A 74 -8.00 -6.77 3.17
N TYR A 75 -7.05 -6.25 3.95
CA TYR A 75 -6.77 -6.70 5.31
C TYR A 75 -6.78 -5.51 6.26
N LEU A 76 -7.51 -5.64 7.35
CA LEU A 76 -7.55 -4.68 8.45
C LEU A 76 -6.86 -5.26 9.68
N ASP A 77 -6.20 -4.40 10.44
CA ASP A 77 -5.69 -4.73 11.77
C ASP A 77 -6.83 -5.34 12.62
N ASP A 78 -6.61 -6.49 13.22
CA ASP A 78 -7.63 -7.22 14.00
C ASP A 78 -8.01 -6.50 15.31
N ARG A 79 -7.23 -5.50 15.73
CA ARG A 79 -7.51 -4.65 16.89
C ARG A 79 -8.60 -3.61 16.65
N VAL A 80 -9.04 -3.41 15.39
CA VAL A 80 -10.09 -2.41 15.09
C VAL A 80 -11.43 -2.80 15.73
N THR A 81 -12.07 -1.83 16.36
CA THR A 81 -13.45 -1.95 16.79
C THR A 81 -14.40 -1.91 15.58
N PRO A 82 -15.66 -2.37 15.71
CA PRO A 82 -16.62 -2.25 14.60
C PRO A 82 -16.78 -0.84 14.05
N ALA A 83 -16.75 0.19 14.91
CA ALA A 83 -16.86 1.58 14.49
C ALA A 83 -15.62 2.05 13.71
N GLN A 84 -14.42 1.63 14.11
CA GLN A 84 -13.19 1.92 13.41
C GLN A 84 -13.12 1.20 12.07
N GLU A 85 -13.52 -0.07 12.02
CA GLU A 85 -13.63 -0.85 10.78
C GLU A 85 -14.55 -0.15 9.77
N GLU A 86 -15.77 0.23 10.18
CA GLU A 86 -16.71 0.96 9.33
C GLU A 86 -16.12 2.29 8.85
N ALA A 87 -15.45 3.04 9.72
CA ALA A 87 -14.84 4.31 9.42
C ALA A 87 -13.69 4.16 8.38
N ILE A 88 -12.76 3.23 8.60
CA ILE A 88 -11.65 2.97 7.67
C ILE A 88 -12.18 2.50 6.32
N LEU A 89 -13.13 1.57 6.30
CA LEU A 89 -13.73 1.07 5.06
C LEU A 89 -14.52 2.17 4.33
N ALA A 90 -15.13 3.14 5.02
CA ALA A 90 -15.78 4.28 4.36
C ALA A 90 -14.80 5.12 3.55
N VAL A 91 -13.55 5.27 3.99
CA VAL A 91 -12.47 5.93 3.23
C VAL A 91 -12.01 5.03 2.07
N TYR A 92 -11.61 3.79 2.36
CA TYR A 92 -10.99 2.86 1.40
C TYR A 92 -11.98 2.14 0.47
N THR A 93 -13.26 2.46 0.53
CA THR A 93 -14.27 2.14 -0.50
C THR A 93 -14.66 3.36 -1.34
N GLY A 94 -14.01 4.51 -1.11
CA GLY A 94 -14.23 5.74 -1.87
C GLY A 94 -15.50 6.52 -1.49
N LYS A 95 -16.26 6.09 -0.48
CA LYS A 95 -17.51 6.77 -0.06
C LYS A 95 -17.32 8.21 0.40
N LEU A 96 -16.13 8.53 0.91
CA LEU A 96 -15.81 9.87 1.41
C LEU A 96 -15.02 10.72 0.41
N GLY A 97 -14.73 10.18 -0.80
CA GLY A 97 -13.99 10.90 -1.83
C GLY A 97 -12.52 11.17 -1.47
N GLY A 98 -11.98 12.28 -1.98
CA GLY A 98 -10.60 12.70 -1.74
C GLY A 98 -9.57 11.79 -2.42
N PRO A 99 -8.27 11.92 -2.07
CA PRO A 99 -7.19 11.21 -2.75
C PRO A 99 -7.30 9.67 -2.68
N VAL A 100 -7.82 9.12 -1.57
CA VAL A 100 -8.08 7.68 -1.46
C VAL A 100 -9.24 7.26 -2.36
N GLY A 101 -10.28 8.09 -2.48
CA GLY A 101 -11.41 7.84 -3.38
C GLY A 101 -10.98 7.73 -4.85
N ASP A 102 -10.01 8.53 -5.28
CA ASP A 102 -9.46 8.44 -6.64
C ASP A 102 -8.65 7.18 -6.86
N LEU A 103 -7.84 6.77 -5.89
CA LEU A 103 -7.08 5.52 -5.94
C LEU A 103 -8.02 4.29 -6.03
N VAL A 104 -9.08 4.28 -5.25
CA VAL A 104 -10.05 3.16 -5.21
C VAL A 104 -10.77 2.95 -6.54
N LYS A 105 -10.91 3.99 -7.39
CA LYS A 105 -11.49 3.85 -8.74
C LYS A 105 -10.71 2.87 -9.63
N LEU A 106 -9.46 2.60 -9.31
CA LEU A 106 -8.62 1.64 -10.03
C LEU A 106 -8.93 0.19 -9.64
N VAL A 107 -9.57 -0.04 -8.48
CA VAL A 107 -9.96 -1.38 -8.02
C VAL A 107 -11.19 -1.85 -8.80
N GLY A 108 -11.02 -2.94 -9.54
CA GLY A 108 -12.12 -3.58 -10.28
C GLY A 108 -12.87 -4.62 -9.45
N GLU A 109 -12.16 -5.32 -8.57
CA GLU A 109 -12.73 -6.39 -7.74
C GLU A 109 -12.09 -6.43 -6.36
N VAL A 110 -12.92 -6.38 -5.31
CA VAL A 110 -12.51 -6.69 -3.94
C VAL A 110 -12.94 -8.13 -3.65
N VAL A 111 -11.97 -9.04 -3.54
CA VAL A 111 -12.22 -10.49 -3.40
C VAL A 111 -12.41 -10.93 -1.96
N SER A 112 -11.88 -10.19 -1.02
CA SER A 112 -12.10 -10.40 0.42
C SER A 112 -11.78 -9.14 1.21
N VAL A 113 -12.41 -9.03 2.38
CA VAL A 113 -12.06 -8.10 3.45
C VAL A 113 -11.91 -8.93 4.71
N GLU A 114 -10.72 -8.94 5.29
CA GLU A 114 -10.38 -9.82 6.42
C GLU A 114 -9.73 -9.00 7.54
N LYS A 115 -10.00 -9.36 8.79
CA LYS A 115 -9.27 -8.85 9.96
C LYS A 115 -8.20 -9.84 10.36
N VAL A 116 -6.96 -9.40 10.42
CA VAL A 116 -5.80 -10.23 10.77
C VAL A 116 -4.82 -9.41 11.61
N PRO A 117 -3.96 -10.05 12.40
CA PRO A 117 -2.85 -9.35 13.03
C PRO A 117 -1.98 -8.69 11.96
N ILE A 118 -1.74 -7.38 12.06
CA ILE A 118 -0.84 -6.66 11.17
C ILE A 118 0.30 -6.07 11.99
N LYS A 119 1.54 -6.42 11.62
CA LYS A 119 2.74 -5.83 12.18
C LYS A 119 3.35 -4.88 11.17
N PHE A 120 3.50 -3.63 11.54
CA PHE A 120 4.03 -2.58 10.68
C PHE A 120 5.14 -1.83 11.41
N THR A 121 6.37 -1.89 10.87
CA THR A 121 7.53 -1.16 11.40
C THR A 121 8.28 -0.54 10.24
N VAL A 122 7.97 0.70 9.92
CA VAL A 122 8.57 1.41 8.78
C VAL A 122 9.10 2.75 9.21
N GLU A 123 10.40 2.98 9.02
CA GLU A 123 11.06 4.24 9.33
C GLU A 123 12.26 4.48 8.43
N GLY A 124 12.39 5.71 7.90
CA GLY A 124 13.56 6.14 7.15
C GLY A 124 13.86 5.34 5.89
N GLY A 125 12.83 4.75 5.25
CA GLY A 125 12.94 3.90 4.07
C GLY A 125 13.32 2.45 4.38
N LYS A 126 13.40 2.06 5.65
CA LYS A 126 13.51 0.67 6.11
C LYS A 126 12.20 0.23 6.72
N GLY A 127 11.88 -1.05 6.64
CA GLY A 127 10.75 -1.56 7.37
C GLY A 127 10.30 -2.94 6.99
N ILE A 128 9.35 -3.40 7.80
CA ILE A 128 8.70 -4.71 7.67
C ILE A 128 7.20 -4.49 7.75
N ILE A 129 6.48 -5.21 6.91
CA ILE A 129 5.06 -5.47 7.08
C ILE A 129 4.80 -6.97 7.12
N GLU A 130 3.96 -7.39 8.06
CA GLU A 130 3.47 -8.75 8.21
C GLU A 130 1.95 -8.69 8.32
N VAL A 131 1.24 -9.37 7.42
CA VAL A 131 -0.22 -9.36 7.29
C VAL A 131 -0.72 -10.77 7.55
N GLY A 132 -0.89 -11.15 8.82
CA GLY A 132 -1.23 -12.51 9.21
C GLY A 132 -0.39 -13.55 8.45
N ASP A 133 -1.06 -14.58 7.92
CA ASP A 133 -0.44 -15.59 7.06
C ASP A 133 -0.48 -15.23 5.57
N ALA A 134 -1.10 -14.10 5.21
CA ALA A 134 -1.34 -13.73 3.82
C ALA A 134 -0.13 -13.06 3.15
N GLY A 135 0.67 -12.29 3.90
CA GLY A 135 1.76 -11.54 3.30
C GLY A 135 2.84 -11.09 4.26
N TYR A 136 4.05 -10.98 3.75
CA TYR A 136 5.23 -10.44 4.41
C TYR A 136 6.06 -9.65 3.41
N ALA A 137 6.51 -8.48 3.80
CA ALA A 137 7.50 -7.74 3.02
C ALA A 137 8.48 -7.02 3.94
N GLU A 138 9.75 -7.03 3.54
CA GLU A 138 10.85 -6.30 4.17
C GLU A 138 11.57 -5.48 3.11
N LEU A 139 11.87 -4.22 3.42
CA LEU A 139 12.54 -3.32 2.50
C LEU A 139 13.73 -2.61 3.13
N GLU A 140 14.71 -2.28 2.28
CA GLU A 140 15.78 -1.35 2.60
C GLU A 140 15.87 -0.23 1.55
N PRO A 141 16.26 1.01 1.94
CA PRO A 141 16.29 2.13 1.02
C PRO A 141 17.56 2.12 0.15
N TYR A 142 17.43 2.65 -1.07
CA TYR A 142 18.60 3.15 -1.80
C TYR A 142 19.06 4.48 -1.24
N ARG A 143 20.38 4.65 -1.13
CA ARG A 143 20.97 5.90 -0.64
C ARG A 143 21.93 6.47 -1.67
N SER A 144 21.88 7.79 -1.83
CA SER A 144 22.85 8.55 -2.62
C SER A 144 24.24 8.54 -1.96
N ALA A 145 25.25 9.02 -2.67
CA ALA A 145 26.60 9.18 -2.14
C ALA A 145 26.65 10.08 -0.89
N SER A 146 25.70 11.00 -0.71
CA SER A 146 25.57 11.84 0.48
C SER A 146 24.87 11.14 1.67
N GLY A 147 24.49 9.88 1.53
CA GLY A 147 23.75 9.11 2.53
C GLY A 147 22.24 9.40 2.59
N LYS A 148 21.73 10.34 1.80
CA LYS A 148 20.30 10.64 1.73
C LYS A 148 19.56 9.52 0.97
N THR A 149 18.36 9.19 1.43
CA THR A 149 17.49 8.23 0.74
C THR A 149 17.10 8.77 -0.64
N THR A 150 17.18 7.92 -1.66
CA THR A 150 16.69 8.24 -3.00
C THR A 150 15.18 8.40 -2.96
N THR A 151 14.66 9.48 -3.56
CA THR A 151 13.23 9.80 -3.57
C THR A 151 12.69 9.99 -4.98
N LEU A 152 11.41 9.70 -5.17
CA LEU A 152 10.61 10.12 -6.31
C LEU A 152 9.60 11.18 -5.85
N THR A 153 9.39 12.18 -6.67
CA THR A 153 8.40 13.24 -6.50
C THR A 153 7.67 13.49 -7.82
N ASP A 154 6.47 14.02 -7.74
CA ASP A 154 5.69 14.44 -8.91
C ASP A 154 5.53 13.31 -9.96
N THR A 155 5.27 12.11 -9.49
CA THR A 155 5.09 10.94 -10.33
C THR A 155 3.69 10.92 -10.98
N VAL A 156 3.57 10.25 -12.13
CA VAL A 156 2.29 10.12 -12.87
C VAL A 156 1.24 9.36 -12.06
N PHE A 157 1.69 8.36 -11.31
CA PHE A 157 0.88 7.57 -10.37
C PHE A 157 1.51 7.58 -8.99
N SER A 158 0.68 7.55 -7.95
CA SER A 158 1.14 7.42 -6.58
C SER A 158 0.06 6.77 -5.71
N THR A 159 0.47 5.86 -4.83
CA THR A 159 -0.38 5.33 -3.74
C THR A 159 -0.45 6.28 -2.54
N VAL A 160 0.29 7.38 -2.60
CA VAL A 160 0.31 8.48 -1.63
C VAL A 160 0.35 9.83 -2.36
N PRO A 161 -0.75 10.20 -3.08
CA PRO A 161 -0.78 11.43 -3.86
C PRO A 161 -0.33 12.65 -3.06
N GLY A 162 0.56 13.45 -3.65
CA GLY A 162 1.11 14.67 -3.04
C GLY A 162 2.28 14.45 -2.08
N ALA A 163 2.68 13.22 -1.80
CA ALA A 163 3.82 12.91 -0.95
C ALA A 163 5.00 12.33 -1.76
N PRO A 164 6.26 12.67 -1.40
CA PRO A 164 7.43 12.00 -1.96
C PRO A 164 7.50 10.55 -1.47
N VAL A 165 8.03 9.65 -2.30
CA VAL A 165 8.28 8.27 -1.92
C VAL A 165 9.77 7.97 -1.86
N PHE A 166 10.19 7.24 -0.85
CA PHE A 166 11.55 6.75 -0.67
C PHE A 166 11.72 5.45 -1.45
N VAL A 167 12.68 5.45 -2.36
CA VAL A 167 12.99 4.28 -3.22
C VAL A 167 13.81 3.28 -2.43
N GLY A 168 13.37 2.05 -2.45
CA GLY A 168 14.04 0.93 -1.83
C GLY A 168 13.98 -0.33 -2.68
N LYS A 169 14.49 -1.40 -2.12
CA LYS A 169 14.34 -2.75 -2.66
C LYS A 169 13.81 -3.69 -1.58
N ALA A 170 13.02 -4.64 -1.99
CA ALA A 170 12.56 -5.71 -1.14
C ALA A 170 13.73 -6.64 -0.79
N LEU A 171 14.06 -6.77 0.49
CA LEU A 171 14.92 -7.84 0.98
C LEU A 171 14.20 -9.18 0.86
N GLU A 172 12.89 -9.15 1.10
CA GLU A 172 11.98 -10.26 0.91
C GLU A 172 10.57 -9.74 0.65
N TYR A 173 9.83 -10.41 -0.23
CA TYR A 173 8.39 -10.30 -0.39
C TYR A 173 7.79 -11.69 -0.55
N ARG A 174 6.89 -12.04 0.34
CA ARG A 174 6.10 -13.29 0.30
C ARG A 174 4.62 -12.95 0.35
N SER A 175 3.84 -13.65 -0.45
CA SER A 175 2.38 -13.61 -0.39
C SER A 175 1.82 -15.00 -0.64
N THR A 176 1.03 -15.50 0.30
CA THR A 176 0.35 -16.80 0.21
C THR A 176 -1.00 -16.61 -0.46
N ASN A 177 -1.33 -17.47 -1.41
CA ASN A 177 -2.58 -17.38 -2.19
C ASN A 177 -2.84 -15.93 -2.66
N HIS A 178 -1.83 -15.35 -3.32
CA HIS A 178 -1.78 -13.94 -3.69
C HIS A 178 -3.07 -13.46 -4.35
N ALA A 179 -3.66 -12.38 -3.82
CA ALA A 179 -4.94 -11.84 -4.26
C ALA A 179 -6.05 -12.90 -4.43
N LYS A 180 -5.98 -13.99 -3.64
CA LYS A 180 -6.90 -15.16 -3.71
C LYS A 180 -6.93 -15.84 -5.08
N MET A 181 -5.77 -15.90 -5.75
CA MET A 181 -5.62 -16.49 -7.09
C MET A 181 -5.04 -17.91 -7.09
N GLY A 182 -4.82 -18.52 -5.93
CA GLY A 182 -4.24 -19.87 -5.82
C GLY A 182 -2.75 -19.95 -6.17
N LYS A 183 -2.04 -18.80 -6.21
CA LYS A 183 -0.60 -18.72 -6.43
C LYS A 183 0.11 -18.08 -5.25
N ASP A 184 1.31 -18.53 -4.96
CA ASP A 184 2.19 -17.91 -3.97
C ASP A 184 3.24 -17.05 -4.67
N ILE A 185 3.68 -15.99 -3.98
CA ILE A 185 4.78 -15.15 -4.41
C ILE A 185 5.90 -15.24 -3.39
N HIS A 186 7.12 -15.38 -3.87
CA HIS A 186 8.33 -15.26 -3.05
C HIS A 186 9.46 -14.68 -3.91
N ILE A 187 9.76 -13.43 -3.69
CA ILE A 187 10.75 -12.67 -4.49
C ILE A 187 11.65 -11.83 -3.59
N ARG A 188 12.82 -11.47 -4.12
CA ARG A 188 13.83 -10.60 -3.47
C ARG A 188 14.45 -9.66 -4.48
N GLY A 189 14.91 -8.50 -4.03
CA GLY A 189 15.61 -7.52 -4.88
C GLY A 189 14.70 -6.73 -5.82
N HIS A 190 13.37 -6.87 -5.67
CA HIS A 190 12.37 -6.17 -6.45
C HIS A 190 12.05 -4.79 -5.86
N ASN A 191 11.20 -4.03 -6.56
CA ASN A 191 10.85 -2.68 -6.17
C ASN A 191 10.13 -2.63 -4.83
N ALA A 192 10.54 -1.70 -3.99
CA ALA A 192 9.88 -1.39 -2.74
C ALA A 192 9.92 0.12 -2.50
N LEU A 193 8.87 0.64 -1.92
CA LEU A 193 8.69 2.06 -1.66
C LEU A 193 8.17 2.28 -0.25
N GLN A 194 8.59 3.38 0.36
CA GLN A 194 8.10 3.86 1.64
C GLN A 194 7.77 5.35 1.51
N SER A 195 6.76 5.81 2.21
CA SER A 195 6.40 7.22 2.27
C SER A 195 5.84 7.60 3.63
N VAL A 196 5.74 8.90 3.84
CA VAL A 196 4.90 9.52 4.87
C VAL A 196 3.81 10.26 4.14
N PHE A 197 2.55 10.06 4.52
CA PHE A 197 1.41 10.64 3.83
C PHE A 197 0.51 11.45 4.76
N ARG A 198 -0.24 12.36 4.14
CA ARG A 198 -1.37 13.06 4.74
C ARG A 198 -2.52 13.08 3.73
N PHE A 199 -3.64 12.49 4.12
CA PHE A 199 -4.88 12.49 3.34
C PHE A 199 -5.96 13.24 4.09
N GLU A 200 -6.73 14.06 3.36
CA GLU A 200 -7.89 14.77 3.91
C GLU A 200 -8.98 14.95 2.84
N ALA A 201 -10.23 14.87 3.27
CA ALA A 201 -11.42 15.16 2.47
C ALA A 201 -12.62 15.55 3.35
#